data_b8639dfadc7cbc5c34854c97dd2d09dc
#
_entry.id   b8639dfadc7cbc5c34854c97dd2d09dc
#
_cell.length_a   1.000
_cell.length_b   1.000
_cell.length_c   1.000
_cell.angle_alpha   90.00
_cell.angle_beta   90.00
_cell.angle_gamma   90.00
#
_symmetry.space_group_name_H-M   'P 1'
#
loop_
_entity.id
_entity.type
_entity.pdbx_description
1 polymer ?
#
loop_
_entity_poly.entity_id
_entity_poly.type
_entity_poly.pdbx_seq_one_letter_code
_entity_poly.pdbx_strand_id
1 'polypeptide(L)'
;MIIDLILAFLQVGTFSIGGGYAAMPLIKSITVDTQAWLTAAEFADLVTIAEMTPGPIALNAATFVGMRMAGLPGALAATLGCVLPSILIVSILSWLYARYKSGKVMQSILGTLRPVVVALIASAAVTLIQVACTAVGGGFSLPGCLLMIAAFFALRVKVKGKAISPILVMLCCGLCGVVLHALGWM
;
A
#
# COMPACT_ATOMS: atom_id res chain seq x y z
N MET A 1 20.04 17.45 -6.57
CA MET A 1 19.72 16.28 -5.73
C MET A 1 18.43 16.43 -4.92
N ILE A 2 18.25 17.43 -4.02
CA ILE A 2 16.98 17.59 -3.27
C ILE A 2 15.81 17.89 -4.21
N ILE A 3 16.01 18.77 -5.19
CA ILE A 3 14.99 19.10 -6.19
C ILE A 3 14.65 17.87 -7.04
N ASP A 4 15.62 17.09 -7.43
CA ASP A 4 15.43 15.87 -8.21
C ASP A 4 14.62 14.83 -7.42
N LEU A 5 14.87 14.71 -6.11
CA LEU A 5 14.07 13.88 -5.19
C LEU A 5 12.61 14.35 -5.14
N ILE A 6 12.38 15.66 -5.00
CA ILE A 6 11.01 16.21 -5.00
C ILE A 6 10.31 15.91 -6.31
N LEU A 7 10.94 16.17 -7.47
CA LEU A 7 10.35 15.96 -8.77
C LEU A 7 10.09 14.47 -9.07
N ALA A 8 11.02 13.60 -8.71
CA ALA A 8 10.88 12.16 -8.87
C ALA A 8 9.69 11.63 -8.05
N PHE A 9 9.61 11.99 -6.78
CA PHE A 9 8.53 11.53 -5.92
C PHE A 9 7.21 12.28 -6.13
N LEU A 10 7.22 13.46 -6.72
CA LEU A 10 6.02 14.13 -7.23
C LEU A 10 5.40 13.33 -8.39
N GLN A 11 6.23 12.77 -9.28
CA GLN A 11 5.75 11.86 -10.33
C GLN A 11 5.15 10.60 -9.69
N VAL A 12 5.84 9.97 -8.72
CA VAL A 12 5.31 8.81 -8.02
C VAL A 12 3.95 9.13 -7.37
N GLY A 13 3.85 10.24 -6.62
CA GLY A 13 2.61 10.66 -5.96
C GLY A 13 1.46 10.97 -6.91
N THR A 14 1.77 11.43 -8.12
CA THR A 14 0.75 11.75 -9.15
C THR A 14 0.24 10.49 -9.84
N PHE A 15 1.11 9.54 -10.17
CA PHE A 15 0.79 8.36 -10.98
C PHE A 15 0.59 7.09 -10.16
N SER A 16 0.79 7.13 -8.85
CA SER A 16 0.53 6.01 -7.94
C SER A 16 -0.97 5.78 -7.70
N ILE A 17 -1.71 5.53 -8.78
CA ILE A 17 -3.14 5.27 -8.73
C ILE A 17 -3.36 3.76 -8.75
N GLY A 18 -4.07 3.21 -7.74
CA GLY A 18 -4.40 1.78 -7.71
C GLY A 18 -3.79 0.97 -6.56
N GLY A 19 -3.07 1.62 -5.64
CA GLY A 19 -2.52 0.97 -4.44
C GLY A 19 -1.00 0.87 -4.41
N GLY A 20 -0.45 0.42 -3.28
CA GLY A 20 1.00 0.44 -3.01
C GLY A 20 1.84 -0.31 -4.03
N TYR A 21 1.40 -1.49 -4.45
CA TYR A 21 2.11 -2.30 -5.45
C TYR A 21 2.08 -1.69 -6.85
N ALA A 22 1.04 -0.95 -7.21
CA ALA A 22 0.97 -0.29 -8.52
C ALA A 22 2.04 0.80 -8.70
N ALA A 23 2.54 1.38 -7.61
CA ALA A 23 3.63 2.36 -7.63
C ALA A 23 5.02 1.72 -7.81
N MET A 24 5.20 0.44 -7.48
CA MET A 24 6.51 -0.21 -7.45
C MET A 24 7.26 -0.17 -8.78
N PRO A 25 6.64 -0.50 -9.95
CA PRO A 25 7.32 -0.40 -11.24
C PRO A 25 7.79 1.03 -11.55
N LEU A 26 6.99 2.03 -11.18
CA LEU A 26 7.34 3.44 -11.38
C LEU A 26 8.49 3.86 -10.47
N ILE A 27 8.46 3.46 -9.18
CA ILE A 27 9.55 3.73 -8.23
C ILE A 27 10.84 3.10 -8.73
N LYS A 28 10.81 1.83 -9.18
CA LYS A 28 11.96 1.13 -9.75
C LYS A 28 12.52 1.87 -10.96
N SER A 29 11.67 2.20 -11.92
CA SER A 29 12.06 2.91 -13.13
C SER A 29 12.75 4.25 -12.82
N ILE A 30 12.25 4.99 -11.84
CA ILE A 30 12.84 6.27 -11.46
C ILE A 30 14.14 6.06 -10.69
N THR A 31 14.14 5.22 -9.64
CA THR A 31 15.26 5.14 -8.69
C THR A 31 16.41 4.25 -9.18
N VAL A 32 16.14 3.24 -9.99
CA VAL A 32 17.15 2.31 -10.52
C VAL A 32 17.50 2.66 -11.96
N ASP A 33 16.49 2.72 -12.85
CA ASP A 33 16.75 2.77 -14.29
C ASP A 33 17.09 4.18 -14.78
N THR A 34 16.43 5.23 -14.23
CA THR A 34 16.60 6.61 -14.70
C THR A 34 17.66 7.38 -13.91
N GLN A 35 17.54 7.38 -12.59
CA GLN A 35 18.40 8.18 -11.72
C GLN A 35 19.61 7.41 -11.18
N ALA A 36 19.60 6.08 -11.29
CA ALA A 36 20.63 5.19 -10.76
C ALA A 36 20.99 5.48 -9.28
N TRP A 37 20.01 5.87 -8.47
CA TRP A 37 20.18 6.12 -7.04
C TRP A 37 20.32 4.83 -6.24
N LEU A 38 19.70 3.74 -6.74
CA LEU A 38 19.72 2.42 -6.14
C LEU A 38 20.15 1.37 -7.16
N THR A 39 20.84 0.36 -6.69
CA THR A 39 21.02 -0.89 -7.44
C THR A 39 19.77 -1.75 -7.36
N ALA A 40 19.66 -2.76 -8.22
CA ALA A 40 18.54 -3.70 -8.18
C ALA A 40 18.43 -4.45 -6.83
N ALA A 41 19.57 -4.77 -6.21
CA ALA A 41 19.60 -5.40 -4.89
C ALA A 41 19.08 -4.46 -3.80
N GLU A 42 19.54 -3.22 -3.77
CA GLU A 42 19.06 -2.20 -2.83
C GLU A 42 17.59 -1.87 -3.01
N PHE A 43 17.07 -1.97 -4.25
CA PHE A 43 15.65 -1.82 -4.50
C PHE A 43 14.84 -3.00 -3.90
N ALA A 44 15.36 -4.22 -3.93
CA ALA A 44 14.71 -5.36 -3.27
C ALA A 44 14.67 -5.18 -1.73
N ASP A 45 15.74 -4.65 -1.14
CA ASP A 45 15.78 -4.30 0.28
C ASP A 45 14.75 -3.20 0.61
N LEU A 46 14.67 -2.16 -0.24
CA LEU A 46 13.67 -1.10 -0.11
C LEU A 46 12.25 -1.67 -0.10
N VAL A 47 11.94 -2.57 -1.03
CA VAL A 47 10.60 -3.20 -1.10
C VAL A 47 10.30 -3.93 0.20
N THR A 48 11.24 -4.75 0.67
CA THR A 48 11.09 -5.51 1.92
C THR A 48 10.85 -4.58 3.12
N ILE A 49 11.65 -3.52 3.26
CA ILE A 49 11.52 -2.55 4.35
C ILE A 49 10.19 -1.79 4.24
N ALA A 50 9.81 -1.39 3.03
CA ALA A 50 8.56 -0.66 2.81
C ALA A 50 7.31 -1.51 3.11
N GLU A 51 7.38 -2.82 2.90
CA GLU A 51 6.30 -3.76 3.26
C GLU A 51 6.22 -4.03 4.77
N MET A 52 7.36 -4.09 5.45
CA MET A 52 7.41 -4.28 6.91
C MET A 52 7.01 -3.03 7.68
N THR A 53 7.11 -1.85 7.08
CA THR A 53 6.79 -0.58 7.72
C THR A 53 5.31 -0.27 7.58
N PRO A 54 4.57 -0.01 8.68
CA PRO A 54 3.16 0.32 8.59
C PRO A 54 2.95 1.66 7.89
N GLY A 55 2.22 1.66 6.76
CA GLY A 55 1.93 2.86 5.98
C GLY A 55 1.87 2.60 4.48
N PRO A 56 1.60 3.64 3.66
CA PRO A 56 1.61 3.52 2.21
C PRO A 56 3.02 3.20 1.70
N ILE A 57 3.15 2.14 0.92
CA ILE A 57 4.44 1.65 0.40
C ILE A 57 5.20 2.76 -0.35
N ALA A 58 4.49 3.55 -1.18
CA ALA A 58 5.09 4.66 -1.92
C ALA A 58 5.70 5.72 -0.98
N LEU A 59 5.06 5.98 0.17
CA LEU A 59 5.54 6.94 1.15
C LEU A 59 6.76 6.40 1.91
N ASN A 60 6.72 5.12 2.30
CA ASN A 60 7.85 4.45 2.95
C ASN A 60 9.07 4.40 2.00
N ALA A 61 8.85 4.11 0.72
CA ALA A 61 9.88 4.13 -0.31
C ALA A 61 10.46 5.55 -0.51
N ALA A 62 9.62 6.58 -0.56
CA ALA A 62 10.06 7.97 -0.66
C ALA A 62 10.98 8.36 0.50
N THR A 63 10.56 8.03 1.72
CA THR A 63 11.33 8.31 2.94
C THR A 63 12.67 7.56 2.93
N PHE A 64 12.67 6.28 2.55
CA PHE A 64 13.87 5.46 2.48
C PHE A 64 14.88 6.00 1.46
N VAL A 65 14.44 6.23 0.23
CA VAL A 65 15.30 6.77 -0.84
C VAL A 65 15.82 8.15 -0.47
N GLY A 66 14.95 9.02 0.04
CA GLY A 66 15.33 10.35 0.48
C GLY A 66 16.37 10.33 1.58
N MET A 67 16.21 9.47 2.60
CA MET A 67 17.15 9.29 3.70
C MET A 67 18.52 8.81 3.19
N ARG A 68 18.52 7.86 2.26
CA ARG A 68 19.75 7.30 1.69
C ARG A 68 20.51 8.32 0.86
N MET A 69 19.81 9.14 0.08
CA MET A 69 20.44 10.08 -0.87
C MET A 69 20.91 11.38 -0.25
N ALA A 70 20.16 11.93 0.69
CA ALA A 70 20.45 13.24 1.27
C ALA A 70 20.12 13.32 2.79
N GLY A 71 20.06 12.19 3.49
CA GLY A 71 19.74 12.14 4.91
C GLY A 71 18.35 12.69 5.23
N LEU A 72 18.19 13.24 6.43
CA LEU A 72 16.91 13.75 6.91
C LEU A 72 16.27 14.81 5.97
N PRO A 73 16.99 15.79 5.42
CA PRO A 73 16.43 16.72 4.44
C PRO A 73 15.92 16.04 3.18
N GLY A 74 16.63 15.01 2.71
CA GLY A 74 16.20 14.20 1.56
C GLY A 74 14.92 13.42 1.83
N ALA A 75 14.83 12.80 3.02
CA ALA A 75 13.62 12.07 3.43
C ALA A 75 12.40 12.99 3.47
N LEU A 76 12.53 14.17 4.06
CA LEU A 76 11.45 15.17 4.10
C LEU A 76 11.07 15.64 2.69
N ALA A 77 12.06 15.94 1.86
CA ALA A 77 11.84 16.42 0.49
C ALA A 77 11.11 15.37 -0.38
N ALA A 78 11.57 14.12 -0.37
CA ALA A 78 10.96 13.03 -1.11
C ALA A 78 9.53 12.71 -0.63
N THR A 79 9.34 12.68 0.68
CA THR A 79 8.02 12.42 1.30
C THR A 79 7.03 13.54 0.97
N LEU A 80 7.44 14.80 1.09
CA LEU A 80 6.61 15.95 0.69
C LEU A 80 6.30 15.91 -0.80
N GLY A 81 7.27 15.62 -1.65
CA GLY A 81 7.06 15.44 -3.08
C GLY A 81 5.99 14.40 -3.40
N CYS A 82 6.02 13.27 -2.71
CA CYS A 82 5.07 12.18 -2.87
C CYS A 82 3.63 12.56 -2.44
N VAL A 83 3.48 13.30 -1.35
CA VAL A 83 2.16 13.64 -0.76
C VAL A 83 1.54 14.88 -1.41
N LEU A 84 2.35 15.82 -1.89
CA LEU A 84 1.92 17.12 -2.39
C LEU A 84 0.86 17.05 -3.51
N PRO A 85 1.00 16.19 -4.56
CA PRO A 85 -0.03 16.06 -5.60
C PRO A 85 -1.39 15.64 -5.04
N SER A 86 -1.38 14.67 -4.12
CA SER A 86 -2.61 14.16 -3.50
C SER A 86 -3.30 15.24 -2.66
N ILE A 87 -2.53 16.02 -1.89
CA ILE A 87 -3.08 17.16 -1.11
C ILE A 87 -3.72 18.18 -2.05
N LEU A 88 -3.04 18.57 -3.12
CA LEU A 88 -3.56 19.55 -4.07
C LEU A 88 -4.85 19.07 -4.74
N ILE A 89 -4.85 17.85 -5.26
CA ILE A 89 -6.02 17.27 -5.94
C ILE A 89 -7.21 17.18 -4.97
N VAL A 90 -7.01 16.63 -3.78
CA VAL A 90 -8.08 16.48 -2.79
C VAL A 90 -8.57 17.83 -2.29
N SER A 91 -7.70 18.82 -2.10
CA SER A 91 -8.08 20.16 -1.69
C SER A 91 -8.95 20.87 -2.73
N ILE A 92 -8.57 20.77 -4.00
CA ILE A 92 -9.34 21.33 -5.13
C ILE A 92 -10.71 20.63 -5.22
N LEU A 93 -10.73 19.30 -5.15
CA LEU A 93 -11.97 18.52 -5.18
C LEU A 93 -12.87 18.84 -3.99
N SER A 94 -12.31 18.98 -2.79
CA SER A 94 -13.05 19.34 -1.59
C SER A 94 -13.68 20.73 -1.69
N TRP A 95 -12.92 21.69 -2.19
CA TRP A 95 -13.45 23.05 -2.45
C TRP A 95 -14.56 23.03 -3.49
N LEU A 96 -14.37 22.31 -4.60
CA LEU A 96 -15.37 22.16 -5.65
C LEU A 96 -16.64 21.50 -5.13
N TYR A 97 -16.48 20.43 -4.33
CA TYR A 97 -17.58 19.75 -3.68
C TYR A 97 -18.35 20.68 -2.73
N ALA A 98 -17.66 21.42 -1.87
CA ALA A 98 -18.30 22.34 -0.94
C ALA A 98 -19.15 23.40 -1.66
N ARG A 99 -18.68 23.85 -2.83
CA ARG A 99 -19.38 24.87 -3.63
C ARG A 99 -20.58 24.31 -4.41
N TYR A 100 -20.49 23.08 -4.91
CA TYR A 100 -21.48 22.50 -5.83
C TYR A 100 -22.25 21.29 -5.29
N LYS A 101 -22.14 20.99 -3.99
CA LYS A 101 -22.75 19.80 -3.37
C LYS A 101 -24.26 19.65 -3.56
N SER A 102 -24.99 20.77 -3.73
CA SER A 102 -26.44 20.77 -3.96
C SER A 102 -26.84 20.57 -5.42
N GLY A 103 -25.88 20.58 -6.36
CA GLY A 103 -26.15 20.44 -7.77
C GLY A 103 -26.45 18.98 -8.16
N LYS A 104 -27.45 18.79 -9.04
CA LYS A 104 -27.81 17.46 -9.59
C LYS A 104 -26.61 16.74 -10.22
N VAL A 105 -25.73 17.48 -10.90
CA VAL A 105 -24.52 16.97 -11.54
C VAL A 105 -23.56 16.37 -10.51
N MET A 106 -23.31 17.05 -9.40
CA MET A 106 -22.42 16.58 -8.35
C MET A 106 -22.98 15.31 -7.69
N GLN A 107 -24.29 15.27 -7.44
CA GLN A 107 -24.95 14.08 -6.87
C GLN A 107 -24.87 12.88 -7.84
N SER A 108 -25.01 13.14 -9.14
CA SER A 108 -24.88 12.08 -10.18
C SER A 108 -23.45 11.53 -10.22
N ILE A 109 -22.43 12.41 -10.22
CA ILE A 109 -21.01 12.00 -10.20
C ILE A 109 -20.72 11.15 -8.96
N LEU A 110 -21.11 11.61 -7.76
CA LEU A 110 -20.92 10.85 -6.53
C LEU A 110 -21.66 9.52 -6.52
N GLY A 111 -22.87 9.47 -7.11
CA GLY A 111 -23.64 8.24 -7.27
C GLY A 111 -22.90 7.22 -8.13
N THR A 112 -22.26 7.67 -9.21
CA THR A 112 -21.49 6.81 -10.13
C THR A 112 -20.14 6.38 -9.53
N LEU A 113 -19.53 7.18 -8.65
CA LEU A 113 -18.27 6.82 -8.00
C LEU A 113 -18.43 5.70 -6.96
N ARG A 114 -19.57 5.58 -6.30
CA ARG A 114 -19.80 4.54 -5.29
C ARG A 114 -19.56 3.11 -5.80
N PRO A 115 -20.15 2.67 -6.91
CA PRO A 115 -19.89 1.33 -7.43
C PRO A 115 -18.44 1.13 -7.88
N VAL A 116 -17.77 2.19 -8.38
CA VAL A 116 -16.35 2.14 -8.76
C VAL A 116 -15.48 1.88 -7.53
N VAL A 117 -15.71 2.57 -6.42
CA VAL A 117 -14.98 2.33 -5.16
C VAL A 117 -15.20 0.89 -4.66
N VAL A 118 -16.43 0.39 -4.72
CA VAL A 118 -16.73 -1.01 -4.34
C VAL A 118 -15.98 -1.99 -5.24
N ALA A 119 -15.93 -1.74 -6.54
CA ALA A 119 -15.19 -2.57 -7.49
C ALA A 119 -13.67 -2.56 -7.23
N LEU A 120 -13.09 -1.40 -6.89
CA LEU A 120 -11.68 -1.28 -6.52
C LEU A 120 -11.36 -2.06 -5.23
N ILE A 121 -12.22 -1.94 -4.21
CA ILE A 121 -12.06 -2.70 -2.96
C ILE A 121 -12.18 -4.21 -3.24
N ALA A 122 -13.14 -4.63 -4.05
CA ALA A 122 -13.29 -6.03 -4.42
C ALA A 122 -12.08 -6.56 -5.21
N SER A 123 -11.55 -5.77 -6.15
CA SER A 123 -10.33 -6.12 -6.89
C SER A 123 -9.12 -6.28 -5.97
N ALA A 124 -8.93 -5.35 -5.03
CA ALA A 124 -7.86 -5.46 -4.03
C ALA A 124 -8.03 -6.69 -3.13
N ALA A 125 -9.25 -6.99 -2.69
CA ALA A 125 -9.55 -8.18 -1.92
C ALA A 125 -9.21 -9.47 -2.67
N VAL A 126 -9.58 -9.57 -3.96
CA VAL A 126 -9.22 -10.73 -4.81
C VAL A 126 -7.70 -10.89 -4.90
N THR A 127 -6.96 -9.81 -5.11
CA THR A 127 -5.49 -9.85 -5.16
C THR A 127 -4.90 -10.36 -3.86
N LEU A 128 -5.38 -9.86 -2.71
CA LEU A 128 -4.90 -10.30 -1.40
C LEU A 128 -5.23 -11.79 -1.14
N ILE A 129 -6.42 -12.25 -1.55
CA ILE A 129 -6.80 -13.66 -1.47
C ILE A 129 -5.87 -14.52 -2.33
N GLN A 130 -5.57 -14.10 -3.54
CA GLN A 130 -4.62 -14.80 -4.42
C GLN A 130 -3.24 -14.92 -3.77
N VAL A 131 -2.71 -13.81 -3.24
CA VAL A 131 -1.41 -13.80 -2.53
C VAL A 131 -1.45 -14.74 -1.31
N ALA A 132 -2.48 -14.70 -0.49
CA ALA A 132 -2.61 -15.56 0.68
C ALA A 132 -2.74 -17.05 0.36
N CYS A 133 -3.29 -17.38 -0.82
CA CYS A 133 -3.47 -18.76 -1.27
C CYS A 133 -2.32 -19.29 -2.14
N THR A 134 -1.30 -18.46 -2.44
CA THR A 134 -0.16 -18.86 -3.27
C THR A 134 1.05 -19.14 -2.39
N ALA A 135 1.66 -20.31 -2.54
CA ALA A 135 2.90 -20.68 -1.84
C ALA A 135 4.12 -19.97 -2.45
N VAL A 136 5.19 -19.84 -1.69
CA VAL A 136 6.48 -19.25 -2.10
C VAL A 136 7.10 -19.92 -3.35
N GLY A 137 6.62 -21.09 -3.75
CA GLY A 137 7.04 -21.80 -4.99
C GLY A 137 6.05 -21.71 -6.15
N GLY A 138 5.03 -20.83 -6.08
CA GLY A 138 4.03 -20.65 -7.15
C GLY A 138 2.91 -21.70 -7.19
N GLY A 139 2.83 -22.58 -6.18
CA GLY A 139 1.77 -23.57 -6.01
C GLY A 139 0.62 -23.06 -5.12
N PHE A 140 -0.46 -23.87 -5.03
CA PHE A 140 -1.57 -23.59 -4.12
C PHE A 140 -1.19 -23.91 -2.67
N SER A 141 -1.30 -22.91 -1.77
CA SER A 141 -1.04 -23.06 -0.34
C SER A 141 -2.33 -23.34 0.44
N LEU A 142 -2.57 -24.62 0.73
CA LEU A 142 -3.70 -25.04 1.55
C LEU A 142 -3.62 -24.48 2.99
N PRO A 143 -2.43 -24.45 3.66
CA PRO A 143 -2.29 -23.80 4.97
C PRO A 143 -2.58 -22.30 4.94
N GLY A 144 -2.13 -21.58 3.91
CA GLY A 144 -2.40 -20.15 3.75
C GLY A 144 -3.90 -19.85 3.64
N CYS A 145 -4.62 -20.63 2.84
CA CYS A 145 -6.07 -20.52 2.73
C CYS A 145 -6.78 -20.80 4.06
N LEU A 146 -6.37 -21.81 4.78
CA LEU A 146 -6.96 -22.16 6.09
C LEU A 146 -6.71 -21.05 7.13
N LEU A 147 -5.49 -20.49 7.18
CA LEU A 147 -5.17 -19.37 8.06
C LEU A 147 -6.00 -18.13 7.71
N MET A 148 -6.16 -17.82 6.43
CA MET A 148 -6.98 -16.69 5.98
C MET A 148 -8.45 -16.85 6.40
N ILE A 149 -9.03 -18.04 6.20
CA ILE A 149 -10.41 -18.36 6.62
C ILE A 149 -10.54 -18.28 8.14
N ALA A 150 -9.60 -18.85 8.89
CA ALA A 150 -9.58 -18.80 10.35
C ALA A 150 -9.51 -17.34 10.86
N ALA A 151 -8.63 -16.52 10.28
CA ALA A 151 -8.52 -15.10 10.62
C ALA A 151 -9.82 -14.32 10.32
N PHE A 152 -10.45 -14.60 9.18
CA PHE A 152 -11.72 -13.98 8.82
C PHE A 152 -12.83 -14.27 9.84
N PHE A 153 -12.96 -15.54 10.25
CA PHE A 153 -13.93 -15.92 11.28
C PHE A 153 -13.55 -15.38 12.65
N ALA A 154 -12.27 -15.38 13.02
CA ALA A 154 -11.80 -14.83 14.28
C ALA A 154 -12.16 -13.34 14.44
N LEU A 155 -12.05 -12.56 13.38
CA LEU A 155 -12.44 -11.15 13.37
C LEU A 155 -13.95 -10.92 13.50
N ARG A 156 -14.78 -11.93 13.17
CA ARG A 156 -16.25 -11.88 13.31
C ARG A 156 -16.70 -12.29 14.71
N VAL A 157 -15.90 -13.04 15.46
CA VAL A 157 -16.24 -13.50 16.80
C VAL A 157 -16.08 -12.36 17.81
N LYS A 158 -17.13 -12.11 18.57
CA LYS A 158 -17.10 -11.17 19.70
C LYS A 158 -16.85 -11.95 20.99
N VAL A 159 -15.70 -11.74 21.61
CA VAL A 159 -15.39 -12.34 22.92
C VAL A 159 -15.81 -11.35 24.02
N LYS A 160 -16.71 -11.77 24.92
CA LYS A 160 -17.26 -10.93 26.00
C LYS A 160 -17.83 -9.57 25.53
N GLY A 161 -18.49 -9.55 24.35
CA GLY A 161 -19.09 -8.34 23.81
C GLY A 161 -18.12 -7.34 23.12
N LYS A 162 -16.80 -7.62 23.12
CA LYS A 162 -15.79 -6.84 22.41
C LYS A 162 -15.28 -7.59 21.18
N ALA A 163 -15.11 -6.87 20.07
CA ALA A 163 -14.44 -7.41 18.89
C ALA A 163 -12.97 -7.69 19.22
N ILE A 164 -12.44 -8.80 18.72
CA ILE A 164 -11.01 -9.14 18.85
C ILE A 164 -10.21 -8.09 18.11
N SER A 165 -9.12 -7.60 18.72
CA SER A 165 -8.23 -6.63 18.07
C SER A 165 -7.63 -7.24 16.79
N PRO A 166 -7.72 -6.54 15.62
CA PRO A 166 -7.10 -7.02 14.39
C PRO A 166 -5.60 -7.28 14.55
N ILE A 167 -4.90 -6.47 15.35
CA ILE A 167 -3.47 -6.62 15.61
C ILE A 167 -3.16 -7.95 16.28
N LEU A 168 -4.00 -8.38 17.23
CA LEU A 168 -3.83 -9.67 17.92
C LEU A 168 -4.03 -10.85 16.96
N VAL A 169 -5.03 -10.75 16.07
CA VAL A 169 -5.25 -11.77 15.03
C VAL A 169 -4.05 -11.84 14.07
N MET A 170 -3.50 -10.69 13.66
CA MET A 170 -2.30 -10.63 12.79
C MET A 170 -1.10 -11.29 13.48
N LEU A 171 -0.83 -10.99 14.75
CA LEU A 171 0.27 -11.61 15.50
C LEU A 171 0.10 -13.14 15.63
N CYS A 172 -1.11 -13.60 15.95
CA CYS A 172 -1.39 -15.04 16.03
C CYS A 172 -1.21 -15.72 14.68
N CYS A 173 -1.73 -15.15 13.60
CA CYS A 173 -1.54 -15.70 12.25
C CYS A 173 -0.07 -15.69 11.83
N GLY A 174 0.69 -14.64 12.16
CA GLY A 174 2.12 -14.56 11.89
C GLY A 174 2.90 -15.67 12.62
N LEU A 175 2.65 -15.87 13.91
CA LEU A 175 3.26 -16.95 14.69
C LEU A 175 2.89 -18.33 14.13
N CYS A 176 1.62 -18.56 13.79
CA CYS A 176 1.20 -19.80 13.15
C CYS A 176 1.90 -20.04 11.81
N GLY A 177 2.05 -18.98 10.99
CA GLY A 177 2.76 -19.04 9.71
C GLY A 177 4.22 -19.43 9.89
N VAL A 178 4.94 -18.84 10.84
CA VAL A 178 6.33 -19.20 11.16
C VAL A 178 6.45 -20.67 11.59
N VAL A 179 5.55 -21.14 12.45
CA VAL A 179 5.53 -22.55 12.90
C VAL A 179 5.26 -23.50 11.74
N LEU A 180 4.29 -23.19 10.88
CA LEU A 180 3.97 -24.01 9.70
C LEU A 180 5.13 -24.06 8.71
N HIS A 181 5.81 -22.94 8.49
CA HIS A 181 7.01 -22.88 7.67
C HIS A 181 8.15 -23.73 8.26
N ALA A 182 8.38 -23.63 9.57
CA ALA A 182 9.41 -24.44 10.25
C ALA A 182 9.11 -25.95 10.19
N LEU A 183 7.83 -26.34 10.08
CA LEU A 183 7.40 -27.74 9.91
C LEU A 183 7.44 -28.19 8.42
N GLY A 184 7.84 -27.33 7.50
CA GLY A 184 7.93 -27.64 6.06
C GLY A 184 6.57 -27.78 5.35
N TRP A 185 5.50 -27.17 5.91
CA TRP A 185 4.14 -27.22 5.36
C TRP A 185 3.81 -25.97 4.51
N MET A 186 4.76 -25.02 4.44
CA MET A 186 4.66 -23.79 3.67
C MET A 186 5.96 -23.47 2.93
#